data_4ec3f0ec7c9fcd83a70e91c643c7404a
#
_entry.id   4ec3f0ec7c9fcd83a70e91c643c7404a
#
_cell.length_a   1.000
_cell.length_b   1.000
_cell.length_c   1.000
_cell.angle_alpha   90.00
_cell.angle_beta   90.00
_cell.angle_gamma   90.00
#
_symmetry.space_group_name_H-M   'P 1'
#
loop_
_entity.id
_entity.type
_entity.pdbx_description
1 polymer ?
#
loop_
_entity_poly.entity_id
_entity_poly.type
_entity_poly.pdbx_seq_one_letter_code
_entity_poly.pdbx_strand_id
1 'polypeptide(L)'
;MIKETENRITDEMYARAEELGYSINEILTMASIVQMEAGKSTDEMANVAGVFYNRLNSESFSTLGSSPTCYYGDSFKYDDGRYNTYNIKGLPPGPLCSPGIDAIKAALYPQSSDYYYFVTDSSGNFYYHKTSSEQQTTINRLQQGNQWIYEYFE
;
A
#
# COMPACT_ATOMS: atom_id res chain seq x y z
N MET A 1 -20.63 -0.53 7.75
CA MET A 1 -19.20 -0.49 7.39
C MET A 1 -18.42 0.55 8.19
N ILE A 2 -18.75 1.82 8.08
CA ILE A 2 -18.03 2.90 8.81
C ILE A 2 -18.13 2.72 10.34
N LYS A 3 -19.30 2.39 10.86
CA LYS A 3 -19.50 2.16 12.30
C LYS A 3 -18.72 0.97 12.86
N GLU A 4 -18.56 -0.13 12.10
CA GLU A 4 -17.74 -1.27 12.53
C GLU A 4 -16.26 -0.91 12.58
N THR A 5 -15.79 -0.14 11.64
CA THR A 5 -14.40 0.34 11.60
C THR A 5 -14.14 1.30 12.75
N GLU A 6 -15.06 2.24 13.02
CA GLU A 6 -14.97 3.17 14.15
C GLU A 6 -14.95 2.44 15.51
N ASN A 7 -15.76 1.38 15.67
CA ASN A 7 -15.77 0.58 16.89
C ASN A 7 -14.49 -0.24 17.14
N ARG A 8 -13.66 -0.43 16.11
CA ARG A 8 -12.38 -1.14 16.19
C ARG A 8 -11.19 -0.22 16.45
N ILE A 9 -11.38 1.08 16.31
CA ILE A 9 -10.32 2.08 16.52
C ILE A 9 -10.36 2.52 17.98
N THR A 10 -9.28 2.24 18.70
CA THR A 10 -9.11 2.59 20.11
C THR A 10 -8.48 3.96 20.28
N ASP A 11 -8.59 4.54 21.48
CA ASP A 11 -7.91 5.80 21.83
C ASP A 11 -6.39 5.69 21.64
N GLU A 12 -5.81 4.51 21.93
CA GLU A 12 -4.40 4.22 21.69
C GLU A 12 -4.04 4.32 20.20
N MET A 13 -4.91 3.84 19.31
CA MET A 13 -4.72 3.94 17.86
C MET A 13 -4.79 5.38 17.37
N TYR A 14 -5.71 6.20 17.92
CA TYR A 14 -5.74 7.64 17.62
C TYR A 14 -4.45 8.33 18.06
N ALA A 15 -3.97 8.05 19.27
CA ALA A 15 -2.71 8.60 19.78
C ALA A 15 -1.52 8.18 18.89
N ARG A 16 -1.49 6.93 18.46
CA ARG A 16 -0.43 6.43 17.57
C ARG A 16 -0.45 7.10 16.19
N ALA A 17 -1.63 7.32 15.62
CA ALA A 17 -1.76 8.06 14.36
C ALA A 17 -1.19 9.48 14.50
N GLU A 18 -1.49 10.16 15.59
CA GLU A 18 -0.96 11.49 15.88
C GLU A 18 0.57 11.49 16.01
N GLU A 19 1.16 10.49 16.69
CA GLU A 19 2.61 10.32 16.77
C GLU A 19 3.26 10.16 15.40
N LEU A 20 2.60 9.48 14.47
CA LEU A 20 3.06 9.30 13.10
C LEU A 20 2.88 10.55 12.24
N GLY A 21 2.10 11.53 12.71
CA GLY A 21 1.80 12.76 11.97
C GLY A 21 0.69 12.61 10.94
N TYR A 22 -0.18 11.61 11.08
CA TYR A 22 -1.28 11.34 10.17
C TYR A 22 -2.64 11.43 10.87
N SER A 23 -3.66 11.87 10.14
CA SER A 23 -5.05 11.78 10.59
C SER A 23 -5.51 10.32 10.59
N ILE A 24 -6.57 10.02 11.32
CA ILE A 24 -7.15 8.68 11.29
C ILE A 24 -7.67 8.31 9.89
N ASN A 25 -8.20 9.28 9.15
CA ASN A 25 -8.61 9.05 7.76
C ASN A 25 -7.43 8.67 6.87
N GLU A 26 -6.29 9.30 7.03
CA GLU A 26 -5.05 8.95 6.31
C GLU A 26 -4.54 7.56 6.70
N ILE A 27 -4.63 7.19 7.98
CA ILE A 27 -4.29 5.83 8.45
C ILE A 27 -5.24 4.79 7.83
N LEU A 28 -6.55 5.04 7.81
CA LEU A 28 -7.51 4.14 7.18
C LEU A 28 -7.31 4.04 5.67
N THR A 29 -6.94 5.14 5.04
CA THR A 29 -6.59 5.15 3.62
C THR A 29 -5.36 4.28 3.35
N MET A 30 -4.29 4.44 4.10
CA MET A 30 -3.09 3.59 4.02
C MET A 30 -3.44 2.13 4.30
N ALA A 31 -4.21 1.86 5.34
CA ALA A 31 -4.64 0.51 5.70
C ALA A 31 -5.43 -0.15 4.57
N SER A 32 -6.30 0.60 3.89
CA SER A 32 -7.07 0.07 2.76
C SER A 32 -6.17 -0.31 1.57
N ILE A 33 -5.13 0.47 1.31
CA ILE A 33 -4.14 0.16 0.27
C ILE A 33 -3.36 -1.11 0.65
N VAL A 34 -2.89 -1.20 1.89
CA VAL A 34 -2.19 -2.39 2.41
C VAL A 34 -3.09 -3.63 2.34
N GLN A 35 -4.37 -3.49 2.68
CA GLN A 35 -5.36 -4.57 2.57
C GLN A 35 -5.49 -5.08 1.14
N MET A 36 -5.56 -4.19 0.17
CA MET A 36 -5.66 -4.55 -1.24
C MET A 36 -4.39 -5.18 -1.79
N GLU A 37 -3.22 -4.72 -1.35
CA GLU A 37 -1.91 -5.22 -1.81
C GLU A 37 -1.52 -6.54 -1.14
N ALA A 38 -1.76 -6.70 0.15
CA ALA A 38 -1.26 -7.80 0.96
C ALA A 38 -2.34 -8.56 1.74
N GLY A 39 -3.61 -8.44 1.34
CA GLY A 39 -4.74 -8.99 2.09
C GLY A 39 -4.73 -10.50 2.30
N LYS A 40 -3.96 -11.24 1.49
CA LYS A 40 -3.78 -12.69 1.61
C LYS A 40 -2.57 -13.08 2.48
N SER A 41 -1.77 -12.12 2.88
CA SER A 41 -0.50 -12.33 3.58
C SER A 41 -0.37 -11.33 4.73
N THR A 42 -1.07 -11.60 5.83
CA THR A 42 -1.10 -10.69 6.99
C THR A 42 0.29 -10.42 7.56
N ASP A 43 1.21 -11.40 7.48
CA ASP A 43 2.60 -11.24 7.93
C ASP A 43 3.39 -10.21 7.10
N GLU A 44 2.96 -9.96 5.87
CA GLU A 44 3.62 -9.01 4.97
C GLU A 44 3.03 -7.59 5.04
N MET A 45 1.89 -7.41 5.68
CA MET A 45 1.20 -6.11 5.72
C MET A 45 2.07 -4.99 6.32
N ALA A 46 2.78 -5.27 7.41
CA ALA A 46 3.65 -4.28 8.05
C ALA A 46 4.86 -3.92 7.16
N ASN A 47 5.41 -4.89 6.43
CA ASN A 47 6.49 -4.66 5.47
C ASN A 47 6.00 -3.78 4.29
N VAL A 48 4.85 -4.09 3.74
CA VAL A 48 4.22 -3.32 2.65
C VAL A 48 3.92 -1.89 3.11
N ALA A 49 3.35 -1.72 4.29
CA ALA A 49 3.12 -0.39 4.87
C ALA A 49 4.43 0.39 5.02
N GLY A 50 5.50 -0.26 5.46
CA GLY A 50 6.83 0.35 5.58
C GLY A 50 7.35 0.89 4.25
N VAL A 51 7.18 0.15 3.16
CA VAL A 51 7.54 0.60 1.80
C VAL A 51 6.76 1.85 1.41
N PHE A 52 5.45 1.86 1.61
CA PHE A 52 4.63 3.03 1.27
C PHE A 52 4.98 4.26 2.11
N TYR A 53 5.24 4.11 3.40
CA TYR A 53 5.69 5.23 4.23
C TYR A 53 7.07 5.74 3.83
N ASN A 54 7.99 4.86 3.44
CA ASN A 54 9.28 5.28 2.91
C ASN A 54 9.11 6.17 1.67
N ARG A 55 8.20 5.80 0.78
CA ARG A 55 7.88 6.62 -0.40
C ARG A 55 7.24 7.96 -0.03
N LEU A 56 6.25 7.95 0.88
CA LEU A 56 5.59 9.18 1.34
C LEU A 56 6.56 10.18 1.96
N ASN A 57 7.55 9.69 2.69
CA ASN A 57 8.53 10.49 3.42
C ASN A 57 9.77 10.84 2.60
N SER A 58 9.86 10.39 1.35
CA SER A 58 11.00 10.63 0.48
C SER A 58 10.75 11.83 -0.44
N GLU A 59 11.72 12.72 -0.56
CA GLU A 59 11.70 13.80 -1.53
C GLU A 59 11.83 13.30 -2.97
N SER A 60 12.49 12.16 -3.15
CA SER A 60 12.71 11.53 -4.47
C SER A 60 11.50 10.76 -4.98
N PHE A 61 10.65 10.27 -4.07
CA PHE A 61 9.42 9.54 -4.40
C PHE A 61 8.23 10.37 -3.99
N SER A 62 7.58 11.01 -4.95
CA SER A 62 6.37 11.78 -4.65
C SER A 62 5.09 10.96 -4.78
N THR A 63 5.18 9.74 -5.34
CA THR A 63 4.02 8.91 -5.67
C THR A 63 4.08 7.55 -4.97
N LEU A 64 2.93 6.99 -4.59
CA LEU A 64 2.85 5.65 -3.99
C LEU A 64 2.97 4.53 -5.02
N GLY A 65 2.45 4.73 -6.23
CA GLY A 65 2.52 3.75 -7.30
C GLY A 65 1.77 2.45 -7.02
N SER A 66 0.58 2.55 -6.43
CA SER A 66 -0.26 1.40 -6.12
C SER A 66 -1.30 1.16 -7.21
N SER A 67 -1.27 -0.02 -7.84
CA SER A 67 -2.23 -0.40 -8.87
C SER A 67 -3.68 -0.46 -8.37
N PRO A 68 -3.98 -1.01 -7.18
CA PRO A 68 -5.35 -1.03 -6.67
C PRO A 68 -6.02 0.34 -6.60
N THR A 69 -5.27 1.41 -6.32
CA THR A 69 -5.84 2.77 -6.28
C THR A 69 -6.31 3.24 -7.66
N CYS A 70 -5.56 2.91 -8.71
CA CYS A 70 -5.94 3.23 -10.08
C CYS A 70 -7.22 2.51 -10.47
N TYR A 71 -7.30 1.21 -10.20
CA TYR A 71 -8.51 0.43 -10.45
C TYR A 71 -9.72 0.95 -9.71
N TYR A 72 -9.56 1.36 -8.47
CA TYR A 72 -10.64 1.97 -7.69
C TYR A 72 -11.15 3.24 -8.38
N GLY A 73 -10.24 4.12 -8.79
CA GLY A 73 -10.58 5.35 -9.50
C GLY A 73 -11.35 5.07 -10.79
N ASP A 74 -10.81 4.18 -11.63
CA ASP A 74 -11.42 3.81 -12.91
C ASP A 74 -12.79 3.16 -12.72
N SER A 75 -12.94 2.26 -11.74
CA SER A 75 -14.20 1.55 -11.46
C SER A 75 -15.32 2.47 -11.02
N PHE A 76 -14.99 3.55 -10.31
CA PHE A 76 -15.97 4.52 -9.82
C PHE A 76 -16.01 5.80 -10.66
N LYS A 77 -15.35 5.80 -11.82
CA LYS A 77 -15.34 6.92 -12.79
C LYS A 77 -14.86 8.25 -12.22
N TYR A 78 -13.83 8.19 -11.39
CA TYR A 78 -13.11 9.37 -10.95
C TYR A 78 -12.08 9.79 -12.02
N ASP A 79 -12.59 10.38 -13.12
CA ASP A 79 -11.79 10.77 -14.28
C ASP A 79 -10.75 11.88 -14.00
N ASP A 80 -10.82 12.49 -12.82
CA ASP A 80 -9.90 13.55 -12.40
C ASP A 80 -8.56 13.02 -11.87
N GLY A 81 -8.37 11.70 -11.87
CA GLY A 81 -7.12 11.06 -11.48
C GLY A 81 -6.79 11.10 -9.98
N ARG A 82 -7.75 11.49 -9.13
CA ARG A 82 -7.53 11.63 -7.67
C ARG A 82 -7.08 10.35 -6.97
N TYR A 83 -7.32 9.18 -7.55
CA TYR A 83 -6.89 7.87 -7.06
C TYR A 83 -5.72 7.27 -7.84
N ASN A 84 -5.22 7.96 -8.85
CA ASN A 84 -4.08 7.47 -9.61
C ASN A 84 -2.76 7.79 -8.89
N THR A 85 -2.36 6.91 -7.99
CA THR A 85 -1.15 7.06 -7.17
C THR A 85 0.16 6.93 -7.93
N TYR A 86 0.14 6.66 -9.23
CA TYR A 86 1.32 6.81 -10.10
C TYR A 86 1.56 8.26 -10.49
N ASN A 87 0.52 9.10 -10.45
CA ASN A 87 0.57 10.49 -10.92
C ASN A 87 0.33 11.51 -9.82
N ILE A 88 -0.43 11.17 -8.78
CA ILE A 88 -0.68 12.08 -7.66
C ILE A 88 0.43 11.96 -6.61
N LYS A 89 0.67 13.06 -5.93
CA LYS A 89 1.57 13.12 -4.79
C LYS A 89 0.85 12.66 -3.52
N GLY A 90 1.44 11.71 -2.80
CA GLY A 90 0.93 11.27 -1.51
C GLY A 90 -0.23 10.29 -1.58
N LEU A 91 -1.04 10.26 -0.54
CA LEU A 91 -2.20 9.40 -0.40
C LEU A 91 -3.38 9.87 -1.26
N PRO A 92 -4.23 8.94 -1.75
CA PRO A 92 -5.50 9.32 -2.36
C PRO A 92 -6.46 9.95 -1.32
N PRO A 93 -7.60 10.53 -1.76
CA PRO A 93 -8.49 11.28 -0.85
C PRO A 93 -9.13 10.48 0.26
N GLY A 94 -9.26 9.17 0.12
CA GLY A 94 -9.91 8.32 1.11
C GLY A 94 -9.66 6.83 0.90
N PRO A 95 -10.18 5.98 1.81
CA PRO A 95 -10.00 4.53 1.74
C PRO A 95 -10.62 3.92 0.48
N LEU A 96 -9.98 2.87 -0.05
CA LEU A 96 -10.45 2.08 -1.21
C LEU A 96 -11.46 1.01 -0.80
N CYS A 97 -11.38 0.57 0.45
CA CYS A 97 -12.21 -0.48 1.02
C CYS A 97 -12.30 -0.28 2.53
N SER A 98 -13.10 -1.10 3.19
CA SER A 98 -13.10 -1.19 4.64
C SER A 98 -11.93 -2.09 5.08
N PRO A 99 -10.84 -1.55 5.60
CA PRO A 99 -9.67 -2.35 5.96
C PRO A 99 -9.96 -3.21 7.19
N GLY A 100 -9.37 -4.42 7.21
CA GLY A 100 -9.37 -5.27 8.40
C GLY A 100 -8.46 -4.73 9.50
N ILE A 101 -8.62 -5.28 10.71
CA ILE A 101 -7.83 -4.84 11.88
C ILE A 101 -6.33 -5.05 11.68
N ASP A 102 -5.92 -6.11 10.99
CA ASP A 102 -4.49 -6.39 10.73
C ASP A 102 -3.88 -5.33 9.81
N ALA A 103 -4.61 -4.88 8.80
CA ALA A 103 -4.17 -3.79 7.93
C ALA A 103 -4.10 -2.46 8.67
N ILE A 104 -5.05 -2.17 9.55
CA ILE A 104 -5.04 -0.96 10.38
C ILE A 104 -3.82 -0.97 11.31
N LYS A 105 -3.54 -2.11 11.97
CA LYS A 105 -2.35 -2.27 12.81
C LYS A 105 -1.06 -2.11 12.01
N ALA A 106 -1.00 -2.65 10.79
CA ALA A 106 0.15 -2.50 9.90
C ALA A 106 0.38 -1.03 9.52
N ALA A 107 -0.67 -0.28 9.26
CA ALA A 107 -0.58 1.15 8.97
C ALA A 107 -0.12 1.98 10.17
N LEU A 108 -0.49 1.58 11.38
CA LEU A 108 -0.09 2.24 12.64
C LEU A 108 1.31 1.83 13.11
N TYR A 109 1.70 0.59 12.85
CA TYR A 109 2.99 0.02 13.27
C TYR A 109 3.71 -0.61 12.06
N PRO A 110 4.11 0.21 11.07
CA PRO A 110 4.82 -0.30 9.90
C PRO A 110 6.18 -0.85 10.28
N GLN A 111 6.63 -1.84 9.52
CA GLN A 111 8.00 -2.35 9.66
C GLN A 111 8.99 -1.34 9.10
N SER A 112 9.94 -0.93 9.91
CA SER A 112 11.02 -0.05 9.47
C SER A 112 11.94 -0.79 8.48
N SER A 113 12.25 -0.16 7.36
CA SER A 113 13.13 -0.72 6.33
C SER A 113 13.68 0.39 5.43
N ASP A 114 14.62 0.01 4.57
CA ASP A 114 15.18 0.88 3.52
C ASP A 114 14.58 0.58 2.14
N TYR A 115 13.48 -0.17 2.09
CA TYR A 115 12.87 -0.57 0.83
C TYR A 115 11.88 0.46 0.31
N TYR A 116 11.91 0.67 -1.01
CA TYR A 116 11.02 1.58 -1.74
C TYR A 116 10.16 0.86 -2.78
N TYR A 117 10.41 -0.44 -3.01
CA TYR A 117 9.73 -1.25 -4.02
C TYR A 117 9.41 -2.62 -3.46
N PHE A 118 8.31 -3.18 -3.93
CA PHE A 118 8.02 -4.59 -3.73
C PHE A 118 7.29 -5.17 -4.94
N VAL A 119 7.44 -6.46 -5.12
CA VAL A 119 6.68 -7.25 -6.11
C VAL A 119 6.27 -8.57 -5.47
N THR A 120 5.23 -9.19 -6.01
CA THR A 120 4.71 -10.47 -5.54
C THR A 120 4.74 -11.46 -6.70
N ASP A 121 5.16 -12.70 -6.45
CA ASP A 121 5.10 -13.75 -7.46
C ASP A 121 3.74 -14.46 -7.49
N SER A 122 3.57 -15.39 -8.43
CA SER A 122 2.33 -16.16 -8.59
C SER A 122 2.00 -17.08 -7.41
N SER A 123 2.97 -17.36 -6.55
CA SER A 123 2.80 -18.15 -5.32
C SER A 123 2.51 -17.31 -4.09
N GLY A 124 2.50 -15.97 -4.22
CA GLY A 124 2.23 -15.06 -3.13
C GLY A 124 3.47 -14.67 -2.31
N ASN A 125 4.67 -14.94 -2.80
CA ASN A 125 5.89 -14.50 -2.14
C ASN A 125 6.18 -13.05 -2.45
N PHE A 126 6.60 -12.29 -1.44
CA PHE A 126 6.96 -10.87 -1.55
C PHE A 126 8.46 -10.71 -1.68
N TYR A 127 8.87 -9.80 -2.56
CA TYR A 127 10.27 -9.43 -2.81
C TYR A 127 10.40 -7.92 -2.66
N TYR A 128 11.28 -7.48 -1.77
CA TYR A 128 11.49 -6.07 -1.44
C TYR A 128 12.81 -5.57 -2.03
N HIS A 129 12.81 -4.33 -2.54
CA HIS A 129 13.97 -3.74 -3.21
C HIS A 129 14.16 -2.28 -2.80
N LYS A 130 15.41 -1.84 -2.83
CA LYS A 130 15.79 -0.45 -2.58
C LYS A 130 15.71 0.41 -3.82
N THR A 131 15.97 -0.17 -4.99
CA THR A 131 16.02 0.53 -6.28
C THR A 131 15.12 -0.12 -7.33
N SER A 132 14.71 0.67 -8.33
CA SER A 132 13.93 0.17 -9.45
C SER A 132 14.70 -0.84 -10.30
N SER A 133 16.03 -0.70 -10.38
CA SER A 133 16.91 -1.63 -11.08
C SER A 133 16.88 -3.03 -10.43
N GLU A 134 16.96 -3.10 -9.09
CA GLU A 134 16.84 -4.36 -8.36
C GLU A 134 15.47 -5.01 -8.56
N GLN A 135 14.42 -4.20 -8.52
CA GLN A 135 13.05 -4.65 -8.79
C GLN A 135 12.93 -5.23 -10.20
N GLN A 136 13.45 -4.53 -11.21
CA GLN A 136 13.39 -4.99 -12.60
C GLN A 136 14.14 -6.31 -12.80
N THR A 137 15.26 -6.50 -12.13
CA THR A 137 16.00 -7.77 -12.13
C THR A 137 15.15 -8.91 -11.58
N THR A 138 14.45 -8.70 -10.50
CA THR A 138 13.52 -9.70 -9.93
C THR A 138 12.35 -9.98 -10.87
N ILE A 139 11.73 -8.95 -11.43
CA ILE A 139 10.64 -9.10 -12.41
C ILE A 139 11.08 -9.94 -13.60
N ASN A 140 12.23 -9.64 -14.17
CA ASN A 140 12.78 -10.39 -15.31
C ASN A 140 12.98 -11.88 -14.97
N ARG A 141 13.50 -12.16 -13.78
CA ARG A 141 13.68 -13.55 -13.28
C ARG A 141 12.33 -14.26 -13.13
N LEU A 142 11.34 -13.59 -12.54
CA LEU A 142 10.00 -14.15 -12.34
C LEU A 142 9.28 -14.41 -13.67
N GLN A 143 9.45 -13.52 -14.65
CA GLN A 143 8.92 -13.70 -16.01
C GLN A 143 9.55 -14.91 -16.69
N GLN A 144 10.87 -15.06 -16.62
CA GLN A 144 11.60 -16.20 -17.19
C GLN A 144 11.19 -17.54 -16.57
N GLY A 145 10.88 -17.53 -15.26
CA GLY A 145 10.42 -18.70 -14.52
C GLY A 145 8.91 -18.96 -14.59
N ASN A 146 8.15 -18.18 -15.37
CA ASN A 146 6.68 -18.26 -15.44
C ASN A 146 6.00 -18.02 -14.08
N GLN A 147 6.60 -17.20 -13.23
CA GLN A 147 6.13 -16.88 -11.89
C GLN A 147 5.58 -15.45 -11.77
N TRP A 148 5.54 -14.70 -12.88
CA TRP A 148 5.03 -13.34 -12.93
C TRP A 148 3.52 -13.34 -13.16
N ILE A 149 2.78 -12.58 -12.34
CA ILE A 149 1.31 -12.56 -12.36
C ILE A 149 0.71 -11.31 -13.01
N TYR A 150 1.52 -10.31 -13.30
CA TYR A 150 1.04 -9.01 -13.79
C TYR A 150 1.14 -8.83 -15.30
N GLU A 151 1.14 -9.91 -16.08
CA GLU A 151 1.16 -9.85 -17.56
C GLU A 151 -0.05 -9.11 -18.15
N TYR A 152 -1.11 -8.95 -17.37
CA TYR A 152 -2.35 -8.30 -17.79
C TYR A 152 -2.40 -6.79 -17.52
N PHE A 153 -1.34 -6.21 -16.96
CA PHE A 153 -1.32 -4.83 -16.50
C PHE A 153 -0.29 -3.95 -17.23
N GLU A 154 0.28 -4.47 -18.30
CA GLU A 154 1.12 -3.71 -19.21
C GLU A 154 0.33 -2.89 -20.23
#